data_845113f241d1f700f9f693a399387724
#
_entry.id   845113f241d1f700f9f693a399387724
#
_cell.length_a   1.000
_cell.length_b   1.000
_cell.length_c   1.000
_cell.angle_alpha   90.00
_cell.angle_beta   90.00
_cell.angle_gamma   90.00
#
_symmetry.space_group_name_H-M   'P 1'
#
loop_
_entity.id
_entity.type
_entity.pdbx_description
1 polymer ?
#
loop_
_entity_poly.entity_id
_entity_poly.type
_entity_poly.pdbx_seq_one_letter_code
_entity_poly.pdbx_strand_id
1 'polypeptide(L)'
;MENHPQIRLVAGLGNPGSEYMATRHNIGFMVVDQLAAQFGSTWEKSVPQAREDALSAKCGAVLLIKPMSFMNRSGYPLFAVAQFYKIEPQQILIILDDLALPLGRLRLRARGGPGGHNGLESIIVQFGTEEIPRLRVGIGQAPREGYVDYVLSRFFDEEKPLVRSTIGRAVDALKCAIDNGLVSAMNTFNKTETEEA
;
A
#
# COMPACT_ATOMS: atom_id res chain seq x y z
N MET A 1 -9.66 24.28 -4.29
CA MET A 1 -9.62 22.82 -4.08
C MET A 1 -8.45 22.29 -4.89
N GLU A 2 -7.44 21.73 -4.25
CA GLU A 2 -6.33 21.09 -4.96
C GLU A 2 -6.90 19.91 -5.74
N ASN A 3 -6.83 20.00 -7.06
CA ASN A 3 -7.30 18.94 -7.95
C ASN A 3 -6.22 17.86 -8.00
N HIS A 4 -6.29 16.87 -7.13
CA HIS A 4 -5.37 15.74 -7.18
C HIS A 4 -5.63 14.92 -8.44
N PRO A 5 -4.57 14.53 -9.17
CA PRO A 5 -4.72 13.70 -10.37
C PRO A 5 -5.37 12.35 -10.02
N GLN A 6 -6.09 11.79 -11.00
CA GLN A 6 -6.72 10.48 -10.86
C GLN A 6 -5.68 9.39 -10.59
N ILE A 7 -5.97 8.48 -9.66
CA ILE A 7 -5.13 7.32 -9.37
C ILE A 7 -5.18 6.36 -10.57
N ARG A 8 -4.02 6.02 -11.10
CA ARG A 8 -3.83 5.09 -12.22
C ARG A 8 -3.08 3.82 -11.84
N LEU A 9 -2.32 3.87 -10.73
CA LEU A 9 -1.55 2.75 -10.23
C LEU A 9 -1.73 2.64 -8.72
N VAL A 10 -1.94 1.43 -8.23
CA VAL A 10 -1.98 1.10 -6.80
C VAL A 10 -0.89 0.07 -6.53
N ALA A 11 0.04 0.38 -5.63
CA ALA A 11 1.12 -0.53 -5.27
C ALA A 11 1.01 -0.96 -3.81
N GLY A 12 0.83 -2.24 -3.56
CA GLY A 12 0.97 -2.82 -2.23
C GLY A 12 2.44 -3.13 -1.93
N LEU A 13 2.93 -2.78 -0.73
CA LEU A 13 4.28 -3.12 -0.30
C LEU A 13 4.29 -4.42 0.50
N GLY A 14 5.38 -5.17 0.37
CA GLY A 14 5.62 -6.44 1.03
C GLY A 14 6.94 -7.06 0.60
N ASN A 15 7.36 -8.12 1.28
CA ASN A 15 8.50 -8.95 0.93
C ASN A 15 8.04 -10.20 0.15
N PRO A 16 8.77 -10.61 -0.89
CA PRO A 16 8.50 -11.86 -1.58
C PRO A 16 8.94 -13.07 -0.72
N GLY A 17 8.28 -14.21 -0.94
CA GLY A 17 8.56 -15.45 -0.24
C GLY A 17 7.39 -15.92 0.63
N SER A 18 7.22 -17.24 0.72
CA SER A 18 6.11 -17.85 1.47
C SER A 18 6.19 -17.57 2.97
N GLU A 19 7.38 -17.39 3.50
CA GLU A 19 7.65 -17.04 4.89
C GLU A 19 7.10 -15.67 5.29
N TYR A 20 7.03 -14.71 4.34
CA TYR A 20 6.57 -13.34 4.59
C TYR A 20 5.08 -13.12 4.31
N MET A 21 4.40 -14.05 3.62
CA MET A 21 3.02 -13.87 3.13
C MET A 21 2.02 -13.42 4.20
N ALA A 22 2.20 -13.87 5.45
CA ALA A 22 1.28 -13.57 6.55
C ALA A 22 1.88 -12.61 7.58
N THR A 23 2.99 -11.95 7.28
CA THR A 23 3.63 -11.01 8.20
C THR A 23 2.93 -9.64 8.17
N ARG A 24 3.08 -8.88 9.26
CA ARG A 24 2.52 -7.52 9.38
C ARG A 24 3.03 -6.60 8.28
N HIS A 25 4.31 -6.74 7.90
CA HIS A 25 4.94 -5.95 6.83
C HIS A 25 4.37 -6.22 5.43
N ASN A 26 3.67 -7.34 5.25
CA ASN A 26 3.02 -7.70 3.99
C ASN A 26 1.55 -7.25 3.91
N ILE A 27 1.06 -6.42 4.84
CA ILE A 27 -0.33 -5.95 4.80
C ILE A 27 -0.67 -5.24 3.48
N GLY A 28 0.31 -4.54 2.88
CA GLY A 28 0.13 -3.92 1.57
C GLY A 28 -0.16 -4.94 0.48
N PHE A 29 0.57 -6.06 0.44
CA PHE A 29 0.29 -7.18 -0.48
C PHE A 29 -1.09 -7.78 -0.23
N MET A 30 -1.46 -8.01 1.03
CA MET A 30 -2.78 -8.59 1.38
C MET A 30 -3.94 -7.71 0.88
N VAL A 31 -3.80 -6.39 0.98
CA VAL A 31 -4.84 -5.44 0.52
C VAL A 31 -4.98 -5.48 -1.01
N VAL A 32 -3.87 -5.43 -1.77
CA VAL A 32 -3.97 -5.47 -3.24
C VAL A 32 -4.38 -6.85 -3.75
N ASP A 33 -4.04 -7.94 -3.04
CA ASP A 33 -4.52 -9.28 -3.37
C ASP A 33 -6.04 -9.38 -3.22
N GLN A 34 -6.59 -8.83 -2.14
CA GLN A 34 -8.04 -8.79 -1.95
C GLN A 34 -8.74 -7.90 -2.99
N LEU A 35 -8.14 -6.77 -3.35
CA LEU A 35 -8.69 -5.90 -4.41
C LEU A 35 -8.67 -6.62 -5.76
N ALA A 36 -7.56 -7.26 -6.13
CA ALA A 36 -7.45 -8.03 -7.37
C ALA A 36 -8.51 -9.15 -7.43
N ALA A 37 -8.69 -9.90 -6.33
CA ALA A 37 -9.68 -10.96 -6.23
C ALA A 37 -11.13 -10.46 -6.43
N GLN A 38 -11.48 -9.28 -5.90
CA GLN A 38 -12.80 -8.67 -6.09
C GLN A 38 -13.09 -8.30 -7.56
N PHE A 39 -12.04 -8.00 -8.34
CA PHE A 39 -12.15 -7.73 -9.78
C PHE A 39 -11.98 -8.99 -10.64
N GLY A 40 -11.77 -10.16 -10.05
CA GLY A 40 -11.47 -11.39 -10.78
C GLY A 40 -10.15 -11.32 -11.55
N SER A 41 -9.24 -10.45 -11.13
CA SER A 41 -7.96 -10.21 -11.81
C SER A 41 -6.90 -11.20 -11.36
N THR A 42 -6.05 -11.65 -12.27
CA THR A 42 -4.91 -12.53 -12.01
C THR A 42 -3.61 -11.74 -12.01
N TRP A 43 -2.67 -12.20 -11.18
CA TRP A 43 -1.33 -11.64 -11.13
C TRP A 43 -0.46 -12.24 -12.23
N GLU A 44 0.23 -11.39 -12.98
CA GLU A 44 1.16 -11.75 -14.03
C GLU A 44 2.50 -11.03 -13.83
N LYS A 45 3.58 -11.56 -14.44
CA LYS A 45 4.84 -10.81 -14.51
C LYS A 45 4.59 -9.46 -15.15
N SER A 46 5.13 -8.42 -14.56
CA SER A 46 4.96 -7.06 -15.04
C SER A 46 5.84 -6.78 -16.26
N VAL A 47 6.11 -5.51 -16.55
CA VAL A 47 6.89 -5.09 -17.73
C VAL A 47 8.35 -5.58 -17.65
N PRO A 48 9.00 -5.87 -18.80
CA PRO A 48 10.39 -6.36 -18.83
C PRO A 48 11.39 -5.41 -18.14
N GLN A 49 11.12 -4.12 -18.16
CA GLN A 49 11.95 -3.10 -17.52
C GLN A 49 12.04 -3.26 -16.00
N ALA A 50 11.04 -3.89 -15.37
CA ALA A 50 11.07 -4.23 -13.95
C ALA A 50 11.89 -5.48 -13.62
N ARG A 51 12.55 -6.10 -14.61
CA ARG A 51 13.44 -7.28 -14.48
C ARG A 51 12.81 -8.44 -13.70
N GLU A 52 11.53 -8.71 -13.92
CA GLU A 52 10.74 -9.73 -13.20
C GLU A 52 10.53 -9.43 -11.69
N ASP A 53 11.02 -8.30 -11.19
CA ASP A 53 10.89 -7.89 -9.78
C ASP A 53 9.53 -7.21 -9.50
N ALA A 54 8.51 -7.41 -10.34
CA ALA A 54 7.15 -6.93 -10.11
C ALA A 54 6.10 -7.89 -10.68
N LEU A 55 5.02 -8.04 -9.94
CA LEU A 55 3.76 -8.61 -10.45
C LEU A 55 2.76 -7.48 -10.69
N SER A 56 1.96 -7.64 -11.74
CA SER A 56 0.88 -6.70 -12.07
C SER A 56 -0.45 -7.42 -12.26
N ALA A 57 -1.54 -6.72 -11.95
CA ALA A 57 -2.90 -7.14 -12.24
C ALA A 57 -3.72 -5.93 -12.69
N LYS A 58 -4.64 -6.10 -13.65
CA LYS A 58 -5.50 -5.03 -14.14
C LYS A 58 -6.84 -5.04 -13.43
N CYS A 59 -7.22 -3.92 -12.83
CA CYS A 59 -8.52 -3.72 -12.20
C CYS A 59 -9.22 -2.53 -12.87
N GLY A 60 -10.01 -2.80 -13.90
CA GLY A 60 -10.58 -1.74 -14.73
C GLY A 60 -9.50 -0.89 -15.40
N ALA A 61 -9.52 0.42 -15.16
CA ALA A 61 -8.53 1.37 -15.68
C ALA A 61 -7.27 1.49 -14.79
N VAL A 62 -7.22 0.81 -13.64
CA VAL A 62 -6.12 0.92 -12.67
C VAL A 62 -5.22 -0.30 -12.75
N LEU A 63 -3.92 -0.07 -12.69
CA LEU A 63 -2.90 -1.10 -12.61
C LEU A 63 -2.56 -1.36 -11.14
N LEU A 64 -2.68 -2.61 -10.69
CA LEU A 64 -2.20 -3.04 -9.39
C LEU A 64 -0.78 -3.57 -9.54
N ILE A 65 0.10 -3.26 -8.57
CA ILE A 65 1.49 -3.70 -8.55
C ILE A 65 1.85 -4.28 -7.19
N LYS A 66 2.56 -5.40 -7.22
CA LYS A 66 3.36 -5.92 -6.09
C LYS A 66 4.83 -5.87 -6.51
N PRO A 67 5.67 -4.99 -5.91
CA PRO A 67 7.12 -5.08 -6.04
C PRO A 67 7.58 -6.41 -5.43
N MET A 68 8.22 -7.25 -6.23
CA MET A 68 8.68 -8.60 -5.82
C MET A 68 10.17 -8.58 -5.44
N SER A 69 10.69 -7.41 -5.11
CA SER A 69 11.99 -7.21 -4.46
C SER A 69 11.81 -7.13 -2.94
N PHE A 70 12.90 -7.25 -2.17
CA PHE A 70 12.82 -6.98 -0.73
C PHE A 70 12.41 -5.54 -0.46
N MET A 71 11.78 -5.30 0.71
CA MET A 71 11.14 -4.04 1.07
C MET A 71 12.00 -2.80 0.78
N ASN A 72 13.26 -2.79 1.18
CA ASN A 72 14.20 -1.69 0.96
C ASN A 72 14.61 -1.47 -0.51
N ARG A 73 14.10 -2.28 -1.44
CA ARG A 73 14.36 -2.19 -2.89
C ARG A 73 13.07 -2.01 -3.70
N SER A 74 11.93 -1.74 -3.05
CA SER A 74 10.62 -1.63 -3.70
C SER A 74 10.54 -0.49 -4.72
N GLY A 75 11.37 0.54 -4.59
CA GLY A 75 11.37 1.71 -5.47
C GLY A 75 11.73 1.40 -6.91
N TYR A 76 12.75 0.56 -7.15
CA TYR A 76 13.24 0.26 -8.49
C TYR A 76 12.16 -0.38 -9.41
N PRO A 77 11.55 -1.53 -9.03
CA PRO A 77 10.55 -2.15 -9.91
C PRO A 77 9.31 -1.27 -10.09
N LEU A 78 8.89 -0.54 -9.06
CA LEU A 78 7.75 0.37 -9.16
C LEU A 78 8.03 1.53 -10.12
N PHE A 79 9.23 2.14 -10.02
CA PHE A 79 9.65 3.21 -10.91
C PHE A 79 9.71 2.74 -12.37
N ALA A 80 10.29 1.56 -12.63
CA ALA A 80 10.35 0.99 -13.98
C ALA A 80 8.95 0.80 -14.60
N VAL A 81 7.99 0.32 -13.79
CA VAL A 81 6.58 0.18 -14.23
C VAL A 81 5.95 1.55 -14.48
N ALA A 82 6.11 2.50 -13.58
CA ALA A 82 5.55 3.84 -13.71
C ALA A 82 6.08 4.54 -14.97
N GLN A 83 7.39 4.45 -15.24
CA GLN A 83 8.01 5.00 -16.45
C GLN A 83 7.46 4.35 -17.73
N PHE A 84 7.31 3.02 -17.74
CA PHE A 84 6.78 2.31 -18.91
C PHE A 84 5.36 2.75 -19.28
N TYR A 85 4.49 2.92 -18.27
CA TYR A 85 3.10 3.33 -18.46
C TYR A 85 2.90 4.86 -18.43
N LYS A 86 3.99 5.65 -18.29
CA LYS A 86 3.96 7.11 -18.19
C LYS A 86 2.98 7.56 -17.08
N ILE A 87 3.18 7.02 -15.89
CA ILE A 87 2.37 7.33 -14.69
C ILE A 87 3.19 8.25 -13.79
N GLU A 88 2.64 9.40 -13.48
CA GLU A 88 3.27 10.39 -12.60
C GLU A 88 3.16 9.97 -11.13
N PRO A 89 4.09 10.40 -10.25
CA PRO A 89 4.09 10.04 -8.83
C PRO A 89 2.75 10.29 -8.12
N GLN A 90 2.08 11.41 -8.42
CA GLN A 90 0.81 11.79 -7.82
C GLN A 90 -0.38 10.91 -8.27
N GLN A 91 -0.20 10.09 -9.31
CA GLN A 91 -1.17 9.12 -9.81
C GLN A 91 -0.96 7.72 -9.22
N ILE A 92 0.03 7.56 -8.33
CA ILE A 92 0.37 6.30 -7.67
C ILE A 92 -0.14 6.34 -6.23
N LEU A 93 -0.89 5.32 -5.79
CA LEU A 93 -1.30 5.15 -4.41
C LEU A 93 -0.56 3.95 -3.79
N ILE A 94 0.30 4.22 -2.82
CA ILE A 94 1.08 3.20 -2.13
C ILE A 94 0.33 2.70 -0.89
N ILE A 95 0.29 1.37 -0.68
CA ILE A 95 -0.27 0.77 0.53
C ILE A 95 0.88 0.17 1.34
N LEU A 96 0.97 0.57 2.61
CA LEU A 96 2.05 0.14 3.51
C LEU A 96 1.53 -0.02 4.95
N ASP A 97 2.25 -0.81 5.74
CA ASP A 97 2.06 -0.91 7.18
C ASP A 97 2.57 0.33 7.93
N ASP A 98 2.01 0.57 9.10
CA ASP A 98 2.39 1.71 9.93
C ASP A 98 2.36 1.35 11.42
N LEU A 99 3.53 1.48 12.07
CA LEU A 99 3.73 1.26 13.49
C LEU A 99 3.21 2.39 14.38
N ALA A 100 3.03 3.59 13.84
CA ALA A 100 2.53 4.74 14.58
C ALA A 100 0.99 4.78 14.65
N LEU A 101 0.32 3.88 13.94
CA LEU A 101 -1.14 3.76 13.97
C LEU A 101 -1.57 2.53 14.77
N PRO A 102 -2.63 2.64 15.58
CA PRO A 102 -3.25 1.48 16.20
C PRO A 102 -3.62 0.41 15.16
N LEU A 103 -3.63 -0.85 15.57
CA LEU A 103 -4.11 -1.94 14.73
C LEU A 103 -5.55 -1.64 14.25
N GLY A 104 -5.80 -1.81 12.97
CA GLY A 104 -7.10 -1.53 12.36
C GLY A 104 -7.31 -0.10 11.89
N ARG A 105 -6.43 0.83 12.26
CA ARG A 105 -6.54 2.22 11.82
C ARG A 105 -6.02 2.41 10.39
N LEU A 106 -6.76 3.17 9.60
CA LEU A 106 -6.38 3.60 8.25
C LEU A 106 -6.04 5.09 8.24
N ARG A 107 -5.06 5.48 7.42
CA ARG A 107 -4.75 6.88 7.19
C ARG A 107 -4.25 7.13 5.77
N LEU A 108 -5.03 7.83 4.98
CA LEU A 108 -4.65 8.31 3.65
C LEU A 108 -3.92 9.65 3.77
N ARG A 109 -2.88 9.83 2.95
CA ARG A 109 -2.12 11.06 2.80
C ARG A 109 -1.78 11.28 1.34
N ALA A 110 -1.84 12.53 0.88
CA ALA A 110 -1.45 12.89 -0.48
C ALA A 110 0.08 12.90 -0.66
N ARG A 111 0.84 13.18 0.42
CA ARG A 111 2.30 13.33 0.43
C ARG A 111 2.89 13.18 1.82
N GLY A 112 4.21 13.15 1.89
CA GLY A 112 4.99 13.16 3.13
C GLY A 112 6.17 12.20 3.11
N GLY A 113 7.07 12.35 4.08
CA GLY A 113 8.28 11.54 4.22
C GLY A 113 8.02 10.06 4.51
N PRO A 114 9.08 9.25 4.57
CA PRO A 114 9.00 7.79 4.70
C PRO A 114 8.52 7.33 6.08
N GLY A 115 8.68 8.14 7.12
CA GLY A 115 8.28 7.80 8.48
C GLY A 115 8.98 6.55 9.05
N GLY A 116 10.20 6.26 8.59
CA GLY A 116 10.98 5.08 8.97
C GLY A 116 10.60 3.80 8.20
N HIS A 117 9.69 3.86 7.23
CA HIS A 117 9.31 2.70 6.44
C HIS A 117 10.25 2.53 5.25
N ASN A 118 11.12 1.50 5.27
CA ASN A 118 12.17 1.28 4.28
C ASN A 118 11.65 1.17 2.83
N GLY A 119 10.48 0.58 2.61
CA GLY A 119 9.88 0.46 1.28
C GLY A 119 9.44 1.80 0.72
N LEU A 120 8.82 2.64 1.54
CA LEU A 120 8.41 3.98 1.13
C LEU A 120 9.63 4.89 0.92
N GLU A 121 10.67 4.76 1.75
CA GLU A 121 11.95 5.46 1.56
C GLU A 121 12.59 5.11 0.22
N SER A 122 12.67 3.82 -0.10
CA SER A 122 13.18 3.34 -1.40
C SER A 122 12.41 3.94 -2.57
N ILE A 123 11.08 4.07 -2.45
CA ILE A 123 10.24 4.68 -3.48
C ILE A 123 10.52 6.18 -3.59
N ILE A 124 10.53 6.91 -2.48
CA ILE A 124 10.80 8.36 -2.46
C ILE A 124 12.16 8.68 -3.07
N VAL A 125 13.20 7.91 -2.71
CA VAL A 125 14.54 8.06 -3.29
C VAL A 125 14.53 7.82 -4.80
N GLN A 126 13.85 6.77 -5.26
CA GLN A 126 13.86 6.41 -6.69
C GLN A 126 13.06 7.40 -7.54
N PHE A 127 11.96 7.95 -7.03
CA PHE A 127 11.13 8.94 -7.72
C PHE A 127 11.62 10.37 -7.52
N GLY A 128 12.49 10.63 -6.55
CA GLY A 128 13.00 11.97 -6.22
C GLY A 128 11.96 12.92 -5.66
N THR A 129 10.86 12.41 -5.09
CA THR A 129 9.77 13.23 -4.57
C THR A 129 9.00 12.55 -3.44
N GLU A 130 8.48 13.36 -2.51
CA GLU A 130 7.53 12.93 -1.47
C GLU A 130 6.06 13.09 -1.90
N GLU A 131 5.79 13.66 -3.07
CA GLU A 131 4.45 13.90 -3.63
C GLU A 131 3.83 12.61 -4.19
N ILE A 132 3.77 11.57 -3.35
CA ILE A 132 3.23 10.26 -3.69
C ILE A 132 2.12 9.93 -2.70
N PRO A 133 0.87 9.75 -3.15
CA PRO A 133 -0.24 9.31 -2.31
C PRO A 133 0.03 7.96 -1.61
N ARG A 134 -0.39 7.86 -0.36
CA ARG A 134 -0.24 6.61 0.39
C ARG A 134 -1.44 6.34 1.31
N LEU A 135 -1.78 5.06 1.43
CA LEU A 135 -2.67 4.49 2.43
C LEU A 135 -1.80 3.78 3.48
N ARG A 136 -1.77 4.32 4.68
CA ARG A 136 -1.07 3.76 5.84
C ARG A 136 -2.06 2.87 6.60
N VAL A 137 -1.70 1.62 6.81
CA VAL A 137 -2.50 0.61 7.51
C VAL A 137 -1.85 0.34 8.87
N GLY A 138 -2.53 0.67 9.95
CA GLY A 138 -2.05 0.44 11.31
C GLY A 138 -1.93 -1.05 11.61
N ILE A 139 -0.75 -1.46 12.03
CA ILE A 139 -0.42 -2.85 12.40
C ILE A 139 -0.21 -3.02 13.92
N GLY A 140 -0.48 -1.98 14.70
CA GLY A 140 -0.22 -1.93 16.13
C GLY A 140 1.16 -1.37 16.45
N GLN A 141 1.39 -1.15 17.75
CA GLN A 141 2.62 -0.54 18.24
C GLN A 141 3.67 -1.63 18.50
N ALA A 142 4.85 -1.43 17.92
CA ALA A 142 6.00 -2.27 18.23
C ALA A 142 6.59 -1.90 19.60
N PRO A 143 7.23 -2.86 20.30
CA PRO A 143 8.16 -2.54 21.37
C PRO A 143 9.25 -1.59 20.87
N ARG A 144 9.81 -0.73 21.75
CA ARG A 144 10.89 0.19 21.37
C ARG A 144 12.10 -0.53 20.80
N GLU A 145 12.38 -1.72 21.32
CA GLU A 145 13.42 -2.62 20.81
C GLU A 145 12.76 -3.78 20.07
N GLY A 146 13.30 -4.17 18.89
CA GLY A 146 12.77 -5.30 18.12
C GLY A 146 11.66 -4.96 17.12
N TYR A 147 11.57 -3.71 16.67
CA TYR A 147 10.55 -3.32 15.68
C TYR A 147 10.68 -4.10 14.35
N VAL A 148 11.90 -4.50 13.96
CA VAL A 148 12.14 -5.33 12.76
C VAL A 148 11.48 -6.70 12.92
N ASP A 149 11.70 -7.36 14.06
CA ASP A 149 11.09 -8.66 14.35
C ASP A 149 9.56 -8.55 14.42
N TYR A 150 9.05 -7.44 14.97
CA TYR A 150 7.63 -7.19 15.05
C TYR A 150 6.98 -7.07 13.67
N VAL A 151 7.52 -6.28 12.74
CA VAL A 151 6.94 -6.13 11.40
C VAL A 151 7.06 -7.43 10.59
N LEU A 152 8.08 -8.24 10.84
CA LEU A 152 8.26 -9.56 10.23
C LEU A 152 7.50 -10.68 10.95
N SER A 153 6.87 -10.39 12.10
CA SER A 153 5.99 -11.34 12.78
C SER A 153 4.63 -11.46 12.10
N ARG A 154 3.95 -12.57 12.36
CA ARG A 154 2.54 -12.77 11.96
C ARG A 154 1.61 -12.04 12.93
N PHE A 155 0.39 -11.75 12.47
CA PHE A 155 -0.68 -11.32 13.34
C PHE A 155 -1.09 -12.47 14.29
N PHE A 156 -1.35 -12.15 15.55
CA PHE A 156 -1.88 -13.11 16.52
C PHE A 156 -3.29 -13.56 16.12
N ASP A 157 -3.72 -14.71 16.61
CA ASP A 157 -5.02 -15.27 16.22
C ASP A 157 -6.18 -14.34 16.63
N GLU A 158 -6.07 -13.67 17.76
CA GLU A 158 -7.02 -12.70 18.28
C GLU A 158 -7.11 -11.44 17.42
N GLU A 159 -6.03 -11.07 16.72
CA GLU A 159 -5.97 -9.90 15.84
C GLU A 159 -6.58 -10.17 14.45
N LYS A 160 -6.59 -11.43 14.01
CA LYS A 160 -6.99 -11.81 12.64
C LYS A 160 -8.39 -11.33 12.23
N PRO A 161 -9.44 -11.38 13.09
CA PRO A 161 -10.74 -10.82 12.71
C PRO A 161 -10.69 -9.32 12.41
N LEU A 162 -9.97 -8.54 13.23
CA LEU A 162 -9.79 -7.10 13.03
C LEU A 162 -8.94 -6.83 11.76
N VAL A 163 -7.89 -7.61 11.54
CA VAL A 163 -7.05 -7.49 10.32
C VAL A 163 -7.88 -7.73 9.07
N ARG A 164 -8.71 -8.78 9.03
CA ARG A 164 -9.60 -9.05 7.88
C ARG A 164 -10.57 -7.89 7.62
N SER A 165 -11.20 -7.36 8.67
CA SER A 165 -12.08 -6.19 8.55
C SER A 165 -11.31 -4.96 8.04
N THR A 166 -10.10 -4.74 8.56
CA THR A 166 -9.23 -3.63 8.14
C THR A 166 -8.83 -3.72 6.67
N ILE A 167 -8.48 -4.92 6.19
CA ILE A 167 -8.18 -5.14 4.77
C ILE A 167 -9.42 -4.83 3.92
N GLY A 168 -10.62 -5.25 4.33
CA GLY A 168 -11.87 -4.90 3.65
C GLY A 168 -12.07 -3.38 3.56
N ARG A 169 -11.96 -2.66 4.68
CA ARG A 169 -12.05 -1.19 4.73
C ARG A 169 -10.95 -0.51 3.90
N ALA A 170 -9.73 -1.06 3.87
CA ALA A 170 -8.66 -0.55 3.03
C ALA A 170 -9.01 -0.68 1.53
N VAL A 171 -9.59 -1.80 1.11
CA VAL A 171 -10.10 -1.98 -0.26
C VAL A 171 -11.19 -0.97 -0.59
N ASP A 172 -12.13 -0.71 0.33
CA ASP A 172 -13.18 0.31 0.13
C ASP A 172 -12.58 1.72 0.02
N ALA A 173 -11.55 2.01 0.82
CA ALA A 173 -10.81 3.28 0.73
C ALA A 173 -10.10 3.44 -0.63
N LEU A 174 -9.50 2.36 -1.17
CA LEU A 174 -8.89 2.37 -2.49
C LEU A 174 -9.94 2.61 -3.59
N LYS A 175 -11.08 1.92 -3.56
CA LYS A 175 -12.17 2.14 -4.52
C LYS A 175 -12.65 3.58 -4.46
N CYS A 176 -12.88 4.11 -3.27
CA CYS A 176 -13.26 5.52 -3.11
C CYS A 176 -12.21 6.48 -3.69
N ALA A 177 -10.91 6.21 -3.46
CA ALA A 177 -9.83 7.04 -4.01
C ALA A 177 -9.75 6.97 -5.55
N ILE A 178 -10.03 5.81 -6.13
CA ILE A 178 -10.04 5.58 -7.59
C ILE A 178 -11.26 6.25 -8.23
N ASP A 179 -12.45 6.06 -7.67
CA ASP A 179 -13.71 6.46 -8.29
C ASP A 179 -14.08 7.92 -7.98
N ASN A 180 -13.84 8.37 -6.73
CA ASN A 180 -14.28 9.67 -6.21
C ASN A 180 -13.11 10.63 -5.91
N GLY A 181 -11.87 10.18 -6.14
CA GLY A 181 -10.66 10.95 -5.89
C GLY A 181 -10.12 10.85 -4.46
N LEU A 182 -8.81 11.13 -4.34
CA LEU A 182 -8.04 10.98 -3.09
C LEU A 182 -8.62 11.81 -1.93
N VAL A 183 -9.06 13.04 -2.19
CA VAL A 183 -9.60 13.93 -1.15
C VAL A 183 -10.89 13.35 -0.54
N SER A 184 -11.79 12.81 -1.36
CA SER A 184 -13.00 12.15 -0.90
C SER A 184 -12.69 10.96 0.01
N ALA A 185 -11.74 10.12 -0.42
CA ALA A 185 -11.29 8.99 0.38
C ALA A 185 -10.64 9.43 1.71
N MET A 186 -9.82 10.50 1.70
CA MET A 186 -9.24 11.06 2.92
C MET A 186 -10.31 11.55 3.89
N ASN A 187 -11.33 12.25 3.40
CA ASN A 187 -12.42 12.78 4.23
C ASN A 187 -13.29 11.66 4.84
N THR A 188 -13.43 10.54 4.14
CA THR A 188 -14.24 9.40 4.60
C THR A 188 -13.47 8.50 5.54
N PHE A 189 -12.25 8.09 5.18
CA PHE A 189 -11.54 7.00 5.86
C PHE A 189 -10.50 7.45 6.89
N ASN A 190 -10.16 8.75 6.95
CA ASN A 190 -9.29 9.29 7.99
C ASN A 190 -10.01 9.59 9.31
N LYS A 191 -11.34 9.65 9.33
CA LYS A 191 -12.13 9.89 10.54
C LYS A 191 -11.91 8.79 11.57
N THR A 192 -11.95 9.14 12.84
CA THR A 192 -11.99 8.20 13.96
C THR A 192 -13.45 7.80 14.21
N GLU A 193 -13.71 6.54 14.56
CA GLU A 193 -15.06 6.07 14.96
C GLU A 193 -15.65 6.85 16.16
N THR A 194 -14.81 7.62 16.86
CA THR A 194 -15.21 8.52 17.96
C THR A 194 -15.81 9.84 17.49
N GLU A 195 -15.79 10.16 16.18
CA GLU A 195 -16.37 11.40 15.64
C GLU A 195 -17.76 11.20 15.00
N GLU A 196 -18.29 9.97 15.08
CA GLU A 196 -19.65 9.63 14.58
C GLU A 196 -20.69 9.36 15.68
N ALA A 197 -20.39 9.70 16.96
CA ALA A 197 -21.29 9.54 18.08
C ALA A 197 -21.87 10.90 18.56
#